data_60b93dd1b4ffd080c31e220d38abd900
#
_entry.id   60b93dd1b4ffd080c31e220d38abd900
#
_cell.length_a   1.000
_cell.length_b   1.000
_cell.length_c   1.000
_cell.angle_alpha   90.00
_cell.angle_beta   90.00
_cell.angle_gamma   90.00
#
_symmetry.space_group_name_H-M   'P 1'
#
loop_
_entity.id
_entity.type
_entity.pdbx_description
1 polymer ?
#
loop_
_entity_poly.entity_id
_entity_poly.type
_entity_poly.pdbx_seq_one_letter_code
_entity_poly.pdbx_strand_id
1 'polypeptide(L)'
;GHQAIAEAFGGKLGLAPKVMHGKQSQLQFEAPSILCQGIENNCSVMRYHSLMVEELPADFEVTARAIDDQVIMGFQHKKLPIYAFQYHPESIGTPDGLTTIRNFIEKAI
;
A
#
# COMPACT_ATOMS: atom_id res chain seq x y z
N GLY A 1 -6.02 8.31 -3.58
CA GLY A 1 -6.09 7.44 -4.76
C GLY A 1 -6.42 6.01 -4.50
N HIS A 2 -5.78 5.31 -3.54
CA HIS A 2 -5.99 3.86 -3.36
C HIS A 2 -7.44 3.53 -2.96
N GLN A 3 -8.07 4.35 -2.14
CA GLN A 3 -9.47 4.13 -1.74
C GLN A 3 -10.41 4.28 -2.93
N ALA A 4 -10.19 5.28 -3.76
CA ALA A 4 -10.98 5.49 -4.97
C ALA A 4 -10.82 4.32 -5.95
N ILE A 5 -9.60 3.79 -6.09
CA ILE A 5 -9.33 2.63 -6.93
C ILE A 5 -10.10 1.41 -6.40
N ALA A 6 -10.04 1.16 -5.09
CA ALA A 6 -10.74 0.04 -4.49
C ALA A 6 -12.26 0.14 -4.73
N GLU A 7 -12.86 1.30 -4.50
CA GLU A 7 -14.28 1.50 -4.71
C GLU A 7 -14.68 1.39 -6.19
N ALA A 8 -13.89 1.96 -7.09
CA ALA A 8 -14.17 1.93 -8.52
C ALA A 8 -14.24 0.51 -9.08
N PHE A 9 -13.48 -0.42 -8.51
CA PHE A 9 -13.43 -1.81 -8.94
C PHE A 9 -14.29 -2.74 -8.08
N GLY A 10 -15.11 -2.20 -7.17
CA GLY A 10 -16.09 -2.99 -6.40
C GLY A 10 -15.61 -3.47 -5.03
N GLY A 11 -14.51 -2.94 -4.54
CA GLY A 11 -14.06 -3.22 -3.17
C GLY A 11 -14.86 -2.46 -2.12
N LYS A 12 -14.57 -2.71 -0.85
CA LYS A 12 -15.22 -2.07 0.29
C LYS A 12 -14.22 -1.33 1.16
N LEU A 13 -14.65 -0.16 1.65
CA LEU A 13 -13.90 0.60 2.65
C LEU A 13 -14.53 0.38 4.03
N GLY A 14 -13.73 0.52 5.07
CA GLY A 14 -14.17 0.46 6.45
C GLY A 14 -13.34 1.37 7.33
N LEU A 15 -13.66 1.41 8.62
CA LEU A 15 -12.87 2.17 9.58
C LEU A 15 -11.62 1.37 9.96
N ALA A 16 -10.48 2.04 9.96
CA ALA A 16 -9.24 1.43 10.46
C ALA A 16 -9.36 1.17 11.97
N PRO A 17 -8.67 0.15 12.50
CA PRO A 17 -8.69 -0.13 13.94
C PRO A 17 -8.28 1.04 14.79
N LYS A 18 -7.41 1.91 14.28
CA LYS A 18 -6.95 3.13 14.93
C LYS A 18 -6.84 4.25 13.91
N VAL A 19 -7.14 5.49 14.35
CA VAL A 19 -6.87 6.67 13.53
C VAL A 19 -5.36 6.90 13.49
N MET A 20 -4.81 7.01 12.28
CA MET A 20 -3.38 7.23 12.07
C MET A 20 -3.12 8.68 11.68
N HIS A 21 -2.34 9.38 12.51
CA HIS A 21 -1.94 10.77 12.28
C HIS A 21 -0.42 10.88 12.29
N GLY A 22 0.21 10.64 11.16
CA GLY A 22 1.66 10.74 11.06
C GLY A 22 2.39 9.71 11.89
N LYS A 23 1.86 8.51 11.97
CA LYS A 23 2.48 7.39 12.68
C LYS A 23 3.15 6.44 11.71
N GLN A 24 4.27 5.87 12.11
CA GLN A 24 4.97 4.86 11.32
C GLN A 24 4.49 3.47 11.66
N SER A 25 4.43 2.61 10.65
CA SER A 25 4.23 1.17 10.79
C SER A 25 5.26 0.45 9.94
N GLN A 26 5.53 -0.80 10.28
CA GLN A 26 6.37 -1.66 9.45
C GLN A 26 5.50 -2.51 8.53
N LEU A 27 6.00 -2.74 7.33
CA LEU A 27 5.29 -3.53 6.32
C LEU A 27 5.71 -4.99 6.34
N GLN A 28 4.74 -5.85 6.04
CA GLN A 28 4.97 -7.25 5.68
C GLN A 28 4.49 -7.44 4.25
N PHE A 29 5.39 -7.83 3.35
CA PHE A 29 5.03 -8.06 1.95
C PHE A 29 4.38 -9.43 1.80
N GLU A 30 3.32 -9.49 0.96
CA GLU A 30 2.62 -10.74 0.67
C GLU A 30 2.84 -11.19 -0.76
N ALA A 31 2.29 -10.46 -1.76
CA ALA A 31 2.51 -10.79 -3.15
C ALA A 31 3.73 -10.05 -3.70
N PRO A 32 4.49 -10.67 -4.62
CA PRO A 32 5.59 -9.96 -5.29
C PRO A 32 5.08 -8.74 -6.06
N SER A 33 5.82 -7.64 -5.97
CA SER A 33 5.51 -6.43 -6.72
C SER A 33 6.80 -5.79 -7.20
N ILE A 34 6.79 -5.33 -8.45
CA ILE A 34 7.94 -4.61 -9.02
C ILE A 34 8.20 -3.31 -8.28
N LEU A 35 7.18 -2.72 -7.64
CA LEU A 35 7.36 -1.48 -6.87
C LEU A 35 8.13 -1.72 -5.58
N CYS A 36 8.18 -2.95 -5.10
CA CYS A 36 8.86 -3.31 -3.86
C CYS A 36 10.23 -3.93 -4.08
N GLN A 37 10.72 -3.97 -5.31
CA GLN A 37 12.05 -4.50 -5.60
C GLN A 37 13.13 -3.66 -4.94
N GLY A 38 14.06 -4.33 -4.25
CA GLY A 38 15.13 -3.67 -3.52
C GLY A 38 14.72 -3.13 -2.15
N ILE A 39 13.48 -3.35 -1.74
CA ILE A 39 12.97 -2.93 -0.43
C ILE A 39 12.82 -4.18 0.45
N GLU A 40 13.39 -4.10 1.66
CA GLU A 40 13.31 -5.21 2.60
C GLU A 40 11.97 -5.28 3.30
N ASN A 41 11.58 -6.48 3.72
CA ASN A 41 10.47 -6.67 4.65
C ASN A 41 10.74 -5.87 5.94
N ASN A 42 9.68 -5.51 6.63
CA ASN A 42 9.74 -4.70 7.84
C ASN A 42 10.20 -3.26 7.60
N CYS A 43 10.20 -2.78 6.36
CA CYS A 43 10.47 -1.37 6.11
C CYS A 43 9.41 -0.49 6.75
N SER A 44 9.81 0.71 7.19
CA SER A 44 8.90 1.65 7.83
C SER A 44 8.19 2.51 6.79
N VAL A 45 6.90 2.77 7.03
CA VAL A 45 6.09 3.65 6.19
C VAL A 45 5.29 4.61 7.05
N MET A 46 4.99 5.78 6.51
CA MET A 46 4.20 6.79 7.21
C MET A 46 2.71 6.63 6.89
N ARG A 47 1.89 6.71 7.92
CA ARG A 47 0.44 6.53 7.81
C ARG A 47 -0.30 7.78 8.25
N TYR A 48 -1.29 8.19 7.43
CA TYR A 48 -2.20 9.30 7.71
C TYR A 48 -3.59 8.88 7.24
N HIS A 49 -4.30 8.06 8.04
CA HIS A 49 -5.63 7.60 7.61
C HIS A 49 -6.50 7.14 8.77
N SER A 50 -7.80 7.25 8.58
CA SER A 50 -8.82 6.69 9.47
C SER A 50 -9.68 5.64 8.77
N LEU A 51 -9.60 5.55 7.45
CA LEU A 51 -10.28 4.55 6.64
C LEU A 51 -9.27 3.53 6.11
N MET A 52 -9.75 2.34 5.80
CA MET A 52 -8.94 1.28 5.21
C MET A 52 -9.75 0.56 4.12
N VAL A 53 -9.05 -0.14 3.23
CA VAL A 53 -9.69 -1.07 2.32
C VAL A 53 -9.98 -2.34 3.11
N GLU A 54 -11.26 -2.63 3.31
CA GLU A 54 -11.72 -3.79 4.06
C GLU A 54 -11.78 -5.04 3.19
N GLU A 55 -12.27 -4.88 1.95
CA GLU A 55 -12.32 -5.95 0.97
C GLU A 55 -11.75 -5.46 -0.36
N LEU A 56 -10.79 -6.21 -0.91
CA LEU A 56 -10.25 -5.91 -2.24
C LEU A 56 -11.20 -6.38 -3.33
N PRO A 57 -11.23 -5.65 -4.48
CA PRO A 57 -11.90 -6.16 -5.68
C PRO A 57 -11.28 -7.48 -6.14
N ALA A 58 -12.05 -8.31 -6.86
CA ALA A 58 -11.64 -9.66 -7.23
C ALA A 58 -10.37 -9.72 -8.09
N ASP A 59 -10.13 -8.69 -8.92
CA ASP A 59 -8.98 -8.68 -9.84
C ASP A 59 -7.70 -8.10 -9.22
N PHE A 60 -7.73 -7.82 -7.92
CA PHE A 60 -6.60 -7.25 -7.20
C PHE A 60 -6.05 -8.24 -6.17
N GLU A 61 -4.79 -8.04 -5.81
CA GLU A 61 -4.13 -8.83 -4.77
C GLU A 61 -3.40 -7.90 -3.79
N VAL A 62 -3.33 -8.32 -2.53
CA VAL A 62 -2.60 -7.59 -1.49
C VAL A 62 -1.11 -7.76 -1.73
N THR A 63 -0.36 -6.65 -1.75
CA THR A 63 1.10 -6.69 -1.83
C THR A 63 1.76 -6.49 -0.48
N ALA A 64 1.12 -5.76 0.43
CA ALA A 64 1.68 -5.50 1.74
C ALA A 64 0.59 -5.22 2.78
N ARG A 65 0.86 -5.61 4.02
CA ARG A 65 0.04 -5.27 5.20
C ARG A 65 0.91 -4.63 6.26
N ALA A 66 0.31 -3.84 7.12
CA ALA A 66 1.00 -3.36 8.31
C ALA A 66 1.11 -4.51 9.32
N ILE A 67 2.28 -4.66 9.92
CA ILE A 67 2.52 -5.76 10.88
C ILE A 67 1.68 -5.59 12.14
N ASP A 68 1.52 -4.36 12.60
CA ASP A 68 0.89 -4.06 13.89
C ASP A 68 -0.63 -4.29 13.89
N ASP A 69 -1.34 -4.00 12.80
CA ASP A 69 -2.81 -4.12 12.75
C ASP A 69 -3.36 -4.88 11.54
N GLN A 70 -2.49 -5.40 10.68
CA GLN A 70 -2.84 -6.18 9.49
C GLN A 70 -3.68 -5.42 8.45
N VAL A 71 -3.72 -4.10 8.53
CA VAL A 71 -4.40 -3.27 7.53
C VAL A 71 -3.69 -3.41 6.19
N ILE A 72 -4.47 -3.51 5.12
CA ILE A 72 -3.93 -3.55 3.75
C ILE A 72 -3.24 -2.23 3.48
N MET A 73 -1.94 -2.28 3.20
CA MET A 73 -1.11 -1.11 2.97
C MET A 73 -0.69 -0.96 1.52
N GLY A 74 -0.80 -2.01 0.74
CA GLY A 74 -0.53 -1.98 -0.69
C GLY A 74 -1.32 -3.06 -1.39
N PHE A 75 -1.77 -2.75 -2.62
CA PHE A 75 -2.41 -3.74 -3.47
C PHE A 75 -2.15 -3.41 -4.93
N GLN A 76 -2.32 -4.39 -5.80
CA GLN A 76 -2.10 -4.23 -7.23
C GLN A 76 -3.09 -5.09 -8.02
N HIS A 77 -3.38 -4.63 -9.24
CA HIS A 77 -4.17 -5.43 -10.18
C HIS A 77 -3.34 -6.64 -10.63
N LYS A 78 -3.99 -7.80 -10.78
CA LYS A 78 -3.30 -9.03 -11.14
C LYS A 78 -2.74 -9.02 -12.57
N LYS A 79 -3.31 -8.20 -13.46
CA LYS A 79 -2.93 -8.15 -14.88
C LYS A 79 -2.54 -6.76 -15.36
N LEU A 80 -3.24 -5.72 -14.91
CA LEU A 80 -3.02 -4.35 -15.36
C LEU A 80 -1.96 -3.66 -14.48
N PRO A 81 -1.24 -2.65 -15.01
CA PRO A 81 -0.25 -1.91 -14.23
C PRO A 81 -0.92 -0.86 -13.32
N ILE A 82 -1.77 -1.33 -12.41
CA ILE A 82 -2.46 -0.50 -11.42
C ILE A 82 -1.93 -0.87 -10.05
N TYR A 83 -1.38 0.11 -9.35
CA TYR A 83 -0.74 -0.04 -8.05
C TYR A 83 -1.31 0.98 -7.08
N ALA A 84 -1.50 0.58 -5.83
CA ALA A 84 -2.08 1.46 -4.83
C ALA A 84 -1.42 1.26 -3.47
N PHE A 85 -1.26 2.37 -2.74
CA PHE A 85 -0.69 2.36 -1.40
C PHE A 85 -1.56 3.15 -0.45
N GLN A 86 -1.75 2.62 0.76
CA GLN A 86 -2.36 3.33 1.88
C GLN A 86 -1.37 4.34 2.45
N TYR A 87 -0.08 4.01 2.48
CA TYR A 87 0.96 4.86 3.04
C TYR A 87 1.44 5.92 2.04
N HIS A 88 2.28 6.81 2.54
CA HIS A 88 2.80 7.94 1.76
C HIS A 88 4.27 7.71 1.39
N PRO A 89 4.57 7.22 0.18
CA PRO A 89 5.96 6.99 -0.22
C PRO A 89 6.79 8.27 -0.33
N GLU A 90 6.13 9.43 -0.52
CA GLU A 90 6.82 10.71 -0.59
C GLU A 90 7.23 11.24 0.79
N SER A 91 6.68 10.69 1.88
CA SER A 91 6.91 11.21 3.24
C SER A 91 8.32 10.87 3.74
N ILE A 92 8.89 11.79 4.53
CA ILE A 92 10.18 11.57 5.19
C ILE A 92 10.13 10.38 6.16
N GLY A 93 8.94 10.04 6.67
CA GLY A 93 8.72 8.87 7.52
C GLY A 93 8.66 7.54 6.77
N THR A 94 8.81 7.56 5.43
CA THR A 94 8.87 6.38 4.58
C THR A 94 10.25 6.34 3.90
N PRO A 95 11.30 5.84 4.57
CA PRO A 95 12.68 5.94 4.06
C PRO A 95 12.91 5.33 2.68
N ASP A 96 12.18 4.24 2.36
CA ASP A 96 12.32 3.55 1.07
C ASP A 96 11.33 4.04 0.01
N GLY A 97 10.63 5.15 0.28
CA GLY A 97 9.60 5.66 -0.63
C GLY A 97 10.14 6.09 -1.98
N LEU A 98 11.33 6.69 -2.01
CA LEU A 98 11.96 7.09 -3.26
C LEU A 98 12.25 5.88 -4.17
N THR A 99 12.70 4.77 -3.57
CA THR A 99 12.91 3.52 -4.31
C THR A 99 11.61 3.02 -4.92
N THR A 100 10.52 3.07 -4.16
CA THR A 100 9.18 2.69 -4.66
C THR A 100 8.77 3.53 -5.85
N ILE A 101 8.90 4.85 -5.75
CA ILE A 101 8.53 5.77 -6.84
C ILE A 101 9.41 5.52 -8.06
N ARG A 102 10.70 5.35 -7.87
CA ARG A 102 11.65 5.06 -8.95
C ARG A 102 11.31 3.75 -9.64
N ASN A 103 10.97 2.71 -8.88
CA ASN A 103 10.56 1.43 -9.45
C ASN A 103 9.33 1.59 -10.35
N PHE A 104 8.36 2.41 -9.94
CA PHE A 104 7.19 2.67 -10.75
C PHE A 104 7.57 3.32 -12.08
N ILE A 105 8.40 4.36 -12.03
CA ILE A 105 8.80 5.09 -13.24
C ILE A 105 9.62 4.22 -14.19
N GLU A 106 10.55 3.45 -13.65
CA GLU A 106 11.52 2.69 -14.47
C GLU A 106 10.97 1.34 -14.95
N LYS A 107 10.07 0.69 -14.20
CA LYS A 107 9.68 -0.70 -14.44
C LYS A 107 8.21 -0.89 -14.77
N ALA A 108 7.32 0.01 -14.33
CA ALA A 108 5.89 -0.14 -14.51
C ALA A 108 5.32 0.69 -15.68
N ILE A 109 6.04 1.68 -16.13
CA ILE A 109 5.62 2.55 -17.24
C ILE A 109 6.28 2.14 -18.55
#